data_2ac785744f211cb6461a972707d229ea
#
_entry.id   2ac785744f211cb6461a972707d229ea
#
_cell.length_a   1.000
_cell.length_b   1.000
_cell.length_c   1.000
_cell.angle_alpha   90.00
_cell.angle_beta   90.00
_cell.angle_gamma   90.00
#
_symmetry.space_group_name_H-M   'P 1'
#
loop_
_entity.id
_entity.type
_entity.pdbx_description
1 polymer ?
#
loop_
_entity_poly.entity_id
_entity_poly.type
_entity_poly.pdbx_seq_one_letter_code
_entity_poly.pdbx_strand_id
1 'polypeptide(L)'
;MDTEKNPTKESDWQRELAERSRAVFLVRGLLGCACPEEIFDHYQVRQHVIASLPVVELIMGDRLLVWIMDGNKVAEPGQTLGQFLKAGLEERERRGLNRFRLVVVGDFLSWEQQWTHLADALDPRVHLHVLPKIVA
;
A
#
# COMPACT_ATOMS: atom_id res chain seq x y z
N MET A 1 -11.76 22.43 -21.31
CA MET A 1 -11.73 21.83 -20.71
C MET A 1 -11.41 21.07 -20.24
N ASP A 2 -11.00 20.63 -20.17
CA ASP A 2 -10.85 19.75 -19.66
C ASP A 2 -10.79 19.46 -18.89
N THR A 3 -10.61 19.86 -18.78
CA THR A 3 -10.78 19.38 -17.84
C THR A 3 -10.99 18.07 -17.56
N GLU A 4 -11.29 17.27 -18.22
CA GLU A 4 -11.36 16.07 -17.94
C GLU A 4 -10.14 15.52 -17.86
N LYS A 5 -9.68 15.04 -16.74
CA LYS A 5 -8.52 14.32 -16.53
C LYS A 5 -8.80 12.91 -16.66
N ASN A 6 -7.95 12.17 -17.35
CA ASN A 6 -8.02 10.71 -17.31
C ASN A 6 -7.74 10.26 -15.89
N PRO A 7 -8.48 9.30 -15.38
CA PRO A 7 -8.20 8.78 -14.05
C PRO A 7 -6.79 8.20 -13.99
N THR A 8 -6.10 8.41 -12.89
CA THR A 8 -4.82 7.78 -12.66
C THR A 8 -5.05 6.32 -12.25
N LYS A 9 -3.99 5.52 -12.27
CA LYS A 9 -4.07 4.16 -11.77
C LYS A 9 -4.54 4.16 -10.32
N GLU A 10 -4.06 5.12 -9.55
CA GLU A 10 -4.43 5.21 -8.14
C GLU A 10 -5.92 5.47 -7.97
N SER A 11 -6.51 6.27 -8.87
CA SER A 11 -7.95 6.50 -8.82
C SER A 11 -8.72 5.22 -9.12
N ASP A 12 -8.23 4.42 -10.06
CA ASP A 12 -8.86 3.13 -10.36
C ASP A 12 -8.71 2.18 -9.18
N TRP A 13 -7.56 2.13 -8.56
CA TRP A 13 -7.32 1.29 -7.39
C TRP A 13 -8.25 1.69 -6.25
N GLN A 14 -8.39 3.00 -6.02
CA GLN A 14 -9.28 3.47 -4.97
C GLN A 14 -10.70 3.00 -5.20
N ARG A 15 -11.17 3.10 -6.44
CA ARG A 15 -12.52 2.67 -6.79
C ARG A 15 -12.70 1.16 -6.61
N GLU A 16 -11.72 0.39 -7.07
CA GLU A 16 -11.76 -1.06 -6.95
C GLU A 16 -11.77 -1.49 -5.49
N LEU A 17 -10.91 -0.90 -4.68
CA LEU A 17 -10.76 -1.32 -3.29
C LEU A 17 -11.85 -0.79 -2.39
N ALA A 18 -12.72 0.09 -2.91
CA ALA A 18 -13.91 0.51 -2.17
C ALA A 18 -14.89 -0.64 -2.05
N GLU A 19 -14.79 -1.67 -2.91
CA GLU A 19 -15.60 -2.86 -2.77
C GLU A 19 -14.96 -3.80 -1.75
N ARG A 20 -15.74 -4.16 -0.74
CA ARG A 20 -15.25 -4.97 0.37
C ARG A 20 -14.57 -6.25 -0.08
N SER A 21 -15.18 -6.97 -1.02
CA SER A 21 -14.63 -8.24 -1.48
C SER A 21 -13.26 -8.07 -2.13
N ARG A 22 -13.04 -6.96 -2.81
CA ARG A 22 -11.75 -6.71 -3.44
C ARG A 22 -10.69 -6.31 -2.43
N ALA A 23 -11.07 -5.56 -1.41
CA ALA A 23 -10.16 -5.22 -0.32
C ALA A 23 -9.76 -6.50 0.44
N VAL A 24 -10.72 -7.37 0.72
CA VAL A 24 -10.45 -8.65 1.37
C VAL A 24 -9.48 -9.48 0.53
N PHE A 25 -9.74 -9.57 -0.78
CA PHE A 25 -8.87 -10.34 -1.66
C PHE A 25 -7.45 -9.80 -1.66
N LEU A 26 -7.29 -8.49 -1.73
CA LEU A 26 -5.96 -7.89 -1.71
C LEU A 26 -5.25 -8.23 -0.39
N VAL A 27 -5.87 -7.91 0.72
CA VAL A 27 -5.18 -7.95 2.01
C VAL A 27 -4.98 -9.39 2.47
N ARG A 28 -6.01 -10.21 2.43
CA ARG A 28 -5.89 -11.59 2.89
C ARG A 28 -5.35 -12.52 1.82
N GLY A 29 -5.72 -12.30 0.57
CA GLY A 29 -5.32 -13.16 -0.53
C GLY A 29 -3.93 -12.86 -1.04
N LEU A 30 -3.69 -11.62 -1.47
CA LEU A 30 -2.42 -11.29 -2.11
C LEU A 30 -1.33 -10.93 -1.09
N LEU A 31 -1.68 -10.23 -0.02
CA LEU A 31 -0.69 -9.84 0.98
C LEU A 31 -0.52 -10.89 2.07
N GLY A 32 -1.41 -11.86 2.13
CA GLY A 32 -1.28 -12.95 3.07
C GLY A 32 -1.52 -12.57 4.52
N CYS A 33 -2.29 -11.52 4.76
CA CYS A 33 -2.60 -11.12 6.14
C CYS A 33 -3.57 -12.13 6.76
N ALA A 34 -3.23 -12.65 7.94
CA ALA A 34 -4.11 -13.55 8.69
C ALA A 34 -5.07 -12.77 9.58
N CYS A 35 -5.43 -11.57 9.16
CA CYS A 35 -6.28 -10.69 9.96
C CYS A 35 -7.72 -11.17 9.94
N PRO A 36 -8.47 -10.92 11.03
CA PRO A 36 -9.88 -11.34 11.08
C PRO A 36 -10.70 -10.55 10.06
N GLU A 37 -11.71 -11.20 9.54
CA GLU A 37 -12.53 -10.59 8.50
C GLU A 37 -13.28 -9.38 9.01
N GLU A 38 -13.52 -9.31 10.30
CA GLU A 38 -14.26 -8.19 10.89
C GLU A 38 -13.57 -6.85 10.70
N ILE A 39 -12.25 -6.82 10.47
CA ILE A 39 -11.58 -5.53 10.27
C ILE A 39 -12.06 -4.85 8.99
N PHE A 40 -12.63 -5.62 8.05
CA PHE A 40 -13.13 -5.05 6.81
C PHE A 40 -14.52 -4.45 6.95
N ASP A 41 -15.14 -4.58 8.13
CA ASP A 41 -16.41 -3.91 8.38
C ASP A 41 -16.22 -2.41 8.60
N HIS A 42 -15.00 -2.01 8.97
CA HIS A 42 -14.68 -0.61 9.22
C HIS A 42 -13.33 -0.30 8.59
N TYR A 43 -13.34 0.04 7.31
CA TYR A 43 -12.11 0.41 6.64
C TYR A 43 -12.35 1.63 5.76
N GLN A 44 -11.27 2.35 5.48
CA GLN A 44 -11.31 3.53 4.64
C GLN A 44 -10.31 3.36 3.52
N VAL A 45 -10.68 3.84 2.33
CA VAL A 45 -9.81 3.87 1.17
C VAL A 45 -9.76 5.30 0.68
N ARG A 46 -8.55 5.84 0.54
CA ARG A 46 -8.42 7.19 0.03
C ARG A 46 -7.11 7.36 -0.70
N GLN A 47 -7.02 8.38 -1.53
CA GLN A 47 -5.77 8.77 -2.15
C GLN A 47 -5.02 9.71 -1.22
N HIS A 48 -3.71 9.61 -1.25
CA HIS A 48 -2.84 10.39 -0.40
C HIS A 48 -1.58 10.72 -1.19
N VAL A 49 -0.87 11.75 -0.80
CA VAL A 49 0.38 12.12 -1.48
C VAL A 49 1.50 12.02 -0.46
N ILE A 50 2.49 11.17 -0.75
CA ILE A 50 3.64 10.97 0.11
C ILE A 50 4.88 11.25 -0.72
N ALA A 51 5.74 12.15 -0.26
CA ALA A 51 6.97 12.49 -0.97
C ALA A 51 6.70 12.84 -2.43
N SER A 52 5.62 13.60 -2.65
CA SER A 52 5.19 14.08 -3.97
C SER A 52 4.65 12.99 -4.89
N LEU A 53 4.43 11.80 -4.40
CA LEU A 53 3.89 10.70 -5.21
C LEU A 53 2.55 10.26 -4.67
N PRO A 54 1.60 9.93 -5.55
CA PRO A 54 0.29 9.48 -5.10
C PRO A 54 0.36 8.05 -4.58
N VAL A 55 -0.37 7.78 -3.51
CA VAL A 55 -0.54 6.42 -3.00
C VAL A 55 -2.02 6.23 -2.71
N VAL A 56 -2.47 4.98 -2.74
CA VAL A 56 -3.78 4.63 -2.24
C VAL A 56 -3.59 4.10 -0.83
N GLU A 57 -4.33 4.68 0.10
CA GLU A 57 -4.21 4.30 1.50
C GLU A 57 -5.44 3.54 1.94
N LEU A 58 -5.22 2.37 2.56
CA LEU A 58 -6.27 1.65 3.25
C LEU A 58 -5.95 1.64 4.72
N ILE A 59 -6.95 1.96 5.54
CA ILE A 59 -6.83 1.84 7.00
C ILE A 59 -7.97 0.93 7.44
N MET A 60 -7.62 -0.16 8.09
CA MET A 60 -8.60 -1.19 8.43
C MET A 60 -8.61 -1.50 9.90
N GLY A 61 -9.78 -1.34 10.53
CA GLY A 61 -10.04 -1.82 11.87
C GLY A 61 -9.10 -1.30 12.94
N ASP A 62 -8.57 -0.08 12.77
CA ASP A 62 -7.61 0.51 13.69
C ASP A 62 -6.40 -0.39 13.91
N ARG A 63 -6.08 -1.26 12.95
CA ARG A 63 -5.00 -2.23 13.09
C ARG A 63 -3.99 -2.17 11.97
N LEU A 64 -4.44 -1.96 10.73
CA LEU A 64 -3.59 -2.15 9.56
C LEU A 64 -3.59 -0.92 8.69
N LEU A 65 -2.41 -0.46 8.35
CA LEU A 65 -2.20 0.60 7.39
C LEU A 65 -1.57 -0.02 6.14
N VAL A 66 -2.18 0.20 4.98
CA VAL A 66 -1.65 -0.28 3.71
C VAL A 66 -1.51 0.92 2.77
N TRP A 67 -0.33 1.07 2.19
CA TRP A 67 -0.09 2.06 1.14
C TRP A 67 0.25 1.32 -0.14
N ILE A 68 -0.42 1.69 -1.23
CA ILE A 68 -0.23 1.07 -2.55
C ILE A 68 0.29 2.13 -3.50
N MET A 69 1.44 1.88 -4.10
CA MET A 69 2.08 2.84 -4.99
C MET A 69 2.41 2.20 -6.33
N ASP A 70 2.42 3.01 -7.37
CA ASP A 70 2.84 2.57 -8.70
C ASP A 70 4.36 2.67 -8.77
N GLY A 71 5.02 1.52 -8.81
CA GLY A 71 6.48 1.49 -8.85
C GLY A 71 7.06 2.14 -10.09
N ASN A 72 6.28 2.23 -11.17
CA ASN A 72 6.76 2.85 -12.40
C ASN A 72 6.88 4.36 -12.30
N LYS A 73 6.29 4.97 -11.29
CA LYS A 73 6.40 6.42 -11.08
C LYS A 73 7.62 6.79 -10.27
N VAL A 74 8.42 5.81 -9.86
CA VAL A 74 9.56 6.03 -8.98
C VAL A 74 10.83 5.97 -9.81
N ALA A 75 11.58 7.09 -9.87
CA ALA A 75 12.79 7.15 -10.70
C ALA A 75 13.91 6.29 -10.12
N GLU A 76 14.07 6.30 -8.80
CA GLU A 76 15.08 5.50 -8.14
C GLU A 76 14.41 4.72 -7.02
N PRO A 77 13.86 3.55 -7.34
CA PRO A 77 13.01 2.82 -6.40
C PRO A 77 13.63 2.59 -5.02
N GLY A 78 14.89 2.21 -4.97
CA GLY A 78 15.51 1.88 -3.69
C GLY A 78 15.49 3.02 -2.71
N GLN A 79 15.88 4.22 -3.15
CA GLN A 79 15.94 5.38 -2.27
C GLN A 79 14.56 5.86 -1.89
N THR A 80 13.66 5.92 -2.86
CA THR A 80 12.30 6.38 -2.62
C THR A 80 11.56 5.42 -1.69
N LEU A 81 11.79 4.11 -1.84
CA LEU A 81 11.15 3.13 -0.98
C LEU A 81 11.57 3.31 0.47
N GLY A 82 12.83 3.65 0.73
CA GLY A 82 13.27 3.95 2.08
C GLY A 82 12.48 5.08 2.69
N GLN A 83 12.23 6.13 1.92
CA GLN A 83 11.43 7.27 2.38
C GLN A 83 10.00 6.85 2.68
N PHE A 84 9.39 6.05 1.80
CA PHE A 84 8.03 5.58 2.00
C PHE A 84 7.91 4.67 3.21
N LEU A 85 8.89 3.78 3.41
CA LEU A 85 8.88 2.89 4.56
C LEU A 85 8.97 3.66 5.87
N LYS A 86 9.83 4.68 5.91
CA LYS A 86 9.96 5.51 7.11
C LYS A 86 8.69 6.31 7.35
N ALA A 87 8.13 6.90 6.32
CA ALA A 87 6.91 7.68 6.45
C ALA A 87 5.75 6.80 6.91
N GLY A 88 5.66 5.59 6.40
CA GLY A 88 4.62 4.66 6.81
C GLY A 88 4.76 4.21 8.24
N LEU A 89 6.00 3.97 8.66
CA LEU A 89 6.27 3.61 10.04
C LEU A 89 5.83 4.73 10.98
N GLU A 90 6.18 5.97 10.65
CA GLU A 90 5.78 7.13 11.44
C GLU A 90 4.27 7.28 11.50
N GLU A 91 3.61 7.09 10.37
CA GLU A 91 2.16 7.19 10.31
C GLU A 91 1.49 6.10 11.14
N ARG A 92 2.02 4.88 11.07
CA ARG A 92 1.53 3.76 11.86
C ARG A 92 1.61 4.09 13.35
N GLU A 93 2.73 4.64 13.78
CA GLU A 93 2.92 4.98 15.18
C GLU A 93 2.05 6.14 15.61
N ARG A 94 1.94 7.15 14.77
CA ARG A 94 1.11 8.30 15.07
C ARG A 94 -0.35 7.93 15.24
N ARG A 95 -0.82 6.93 14.47
CA ARG A 95 -2.21 6.50 14.53
C ARG A 95 -2.45 5.32 15.47
N GLY A 96 -1.39 4.80 16.07
CA GLY A 96 -1.53 3.65 16.97
C GLY A 96 -1.94 2.37 16.28
N LEU A 97 -1.56 2.20 15.02
CA LEU A 97 -1.91 1.01 14.27
C LEU A 97 -0.87 -0.08 14.50
N ASN A 98 -1.27 -1.33 14.31
CA ASN A 98 -0.42 -2.47 14.61
C ASN A 98 0.64 -2.73 13.54
N ARG A 99 0.24 -2.72 12.26
CA ARG A 99 1.15 -3.05 11.17
C ARG A 99 1.03 -2.07 10.03
N PHE A 100 2.12 -1.95 9.28
CA PHE A 100 2.16 -1.19 8.05
C PHE A 100 2.63 -2.10 6.92
N ARG A 101 1.91 -2.09 5.80
CA ARG A 101 2.29 -2.83 4.60
C ARG A 101 2.41 -1.86 3.43
N LEU A 102 3.58 -1.85 2.78
CA LEU A 102 3.80 -1.07 1.58
C LEU A 102 3.70 -2.00 0.38
N VAL A 103 2.84 -1.67 -0.57
CA VAL A 103 2.64 -2.46 -1.77
C VAL A 103 3.17 -1.66 -2.95
N VAL A 104 4.15 -2.23 -3.66
CA VAL A 104 4.70 -1.64 -4.88
C VAL A 104 4.14 -2.43 -6.05
N VAL A 105 3.40 -1.74 -6.91
CA VAL A 105 2.76 -2.40 -8.05
C VAL A 105 3.58 -2.17 -9.30
N GLY A 106 3.87 -3.24 -10.02
CA GLY A 106 4.61 -3.18 -11.26
C GLY A 106 5.52 -4.38 -11.42
N ASP A 107 6.35 -4.33 -12.45
CA ASP A 107 7.22 -5.43 -12.80
C ASP A 107 8.55 -5.34 -12.05
N PHE A 108 8.48 -5.50 -10.73
CA PHE A 108 9.63 -5.35 -9.85
C PHE A 108 9.85 -6.57 -8.98
N LEU A 109 9.35 -7.72 -9.40
CA LEU A 109 9.40 -8.92 -8.57
C LEU A 109 10.83 -9.33 -8.26
N SER A 110 11.76 -9.09 -9.19
CA SER A 110 13.16 -9.44 -8.99
C SER A 110 13.81 -8.63 -7.87
N TRP A 111 13.19 -7.53 -7.45
CA TRP A 111 13.71 -6.68 -6.37
C TRP A 111 13.07 -6.97 -5.03
N GLU A 112 12.05 -7.84 -4.99
CA GLU A 112 11.24 -8.01 -3.80
C GLU A 112 12.05 -8.44 -2.59
N GLN A 113 12.96 -9.40 -2.78
CA GLN A 113 13.75 -9.90 -1.68
C GLN A 113 14.61 -8.80 -1.05
N GLN A 114 15.27 -8.01 -1.90
CA GLN A 114 16.12 -6.93 -1.43
C GLN A 114 15.30 -5.87 -0.69
N TRP A 115 14.15 -5.50 -1.24
CA TRP A 115 13.30 -4.48 -0.64
C TRP A 115 12.64 -4.97 0.65
N THR A 116 12.32 -6.26 0.72
CA THR A 116 11.78 -6.84 1.94
C THR A 116 12.79 -6.74 3.08
N HIS A 117 14.08 -6.93 2.77
CA HIS A 117 15.11 -6.77 3.78
C HIS A 117 15.18 -5.34 4.31
N LEU A 118 14.95 -4.34 3.46
CA LEU A 118 14.91 -2.95 3.92
C LEU A 118 13.79 -2.74 4.92
N ALA A 119 12.61 -3.29 4.63
CA ALA A 119 11.48 -3.16 5.53
C ALA A 119 11.74 -3.87 6.86
N ASP A 120 12.24 -5.10 6.80
CA ASP A 120 12.52 -5.88 8.00
C ASP A 120 13.54 -5.20 8.89
N ALA A 121 14.51 -4.52 8.29
CA ALA A 121 15.55 -3.84 9.04
C ALA A 121 15.02 -2.63 9.80
N LEU A 122 13.91 -2.05 9.34
CA LEU A 122 13.31 -0.91 10.02
C LEU A 122 12.48 -1.35 11.22
N ASP A 123 11.61 -2.34 11.04
CA ASP A 123 10.68 -2.74 12.08
C ASP A 123 10.03 -4.05 11.67
N PRO A 124 9.91 -5.03 12.57
CA PRO A 124 9.28 -6.31 12.22
C PRO A 124 7.78 -6.21 11.89
N ARG A 125 7.16 -5.08 12.18
CA ARG A 125 5.75 -4.87 11.85
C ARG A 125 5.57 -4.07 10.57
N VAL A 126 6.65 -3.79 9.87
CA VAL A 126 6.61 -3.14 8.56
C VAL A 126 6.91 -4.20 7.52
N HIS A 127 6.02 -4.35 6.54
CA HIS A 127 6.16 -5.36 5.50
C HIS A 127 6.11 -4.70 4.13
N LEU A 128 6.85 -5.27 3.19
CA LEU A 128 6.85 -4.78 1.82
C LEU A 128 6.42 -5.91 0.90
N HIS A 129 5.58 -5.58 -0.07
CA HIS A 129 5.09 -6.53 -1.07
C HIS A 129 5.27 -5.94 -2.45
N VAL A 130 5.62 -6.80 -3.40
CA VAL A 130 5.67 -6.41 -4.82
C VAL A 130 4.61 -7.23 -5.54
N LEU A 131 3.70 -6.56 -6.22
CA LEU A 131 2.64 -7.22 -6.96
C LEU A 131 2.63 -6.71 -8.40
N PRO A 132 2.42 -7.59 -9.38
CA PRO A 132 2.29 -7.11 -10.77
C PRO A 132 1.03 -6.28 -10.97
N LYS A 133 -0.02 -6.59 -10.23
CA LYS A 133 -1.28 -5.85 -10.25
C LYS A 133 -2.03 -6.15 -8.97
N ILE A 134 -2.98 -5.29 -8.60
CA ILE A 134 -3.73 -5.46 -7.35
C ILE A 134 -5.13 -6.02 -7.54
N VAL A 135 -5.56 -6.17 -8.78
CA VAL A 135 -6.87 -6.75 -9.07
C VAL A 135 -6.69 -7.95 -9.96
N ALA A 136 -7.59 -8.88 -9.81
CA ALA A 136 -7.52 -10.14 -10.56
C ALA A 136 -7.90 -9.93 -12.02
#